data_96782e9f2bf1258948d150b88de28f4d
#
_entry.id   96782e9f2bf1258948d150b88de28f4d
#
_cell.length_a   1.000
_cell.length_b   1.000
_cell.length_c   1.000
_cell.angle_alpha   90.00
_cell.angle_beta   90.00
_cell.angle_gamma   90.00
#
_symmetry.space_group_name_H-M   'P 1'
#
loop_
_entity.id
_entity.type
_entity.pdbx_description
1 polymer ?
#
loop_
_entity_poly.entity_id
_entity_poly.type
_entity_poly.pdbx_seq_one_letter_code
_entity_poly.pdbx_strand_id
1 'polypeptide(L)'
;MFKTAFKPTIIFSIIIFALHFLANYFMKSISNVDVIIIHCIMFGMTLGGYLLLLKIQEVDPVKTGFTFLALSTIKLLISASIILFLFKGLGKPKAIGIHYAGAYFLYISFLAYQVLILINGKSINNK
;
A
#
# COMPACT_ATOMS: atom_id res chain seq x y z
N MET A 1 -1.51 -1.53 19.04
CA MET A 1 -1.91 -0.96 17.73
C MET A 1 -0.80 -1.04 16.68
N PHE A 2 0.38 -0.50 16.96
CA PHE A 2 1.49 -0.51 15.99
C PHE A 2 1.92 -1.93 15.59
N LYS A 3 2.09 -2.83 16.55
CA LYS A 3 2.47 -4.24 16.27
C LYS A 3 1.44 -4.96 15.39
N THR A 4 0.16 -4.68 15.60
CA THR A 4 -0.95 -5.28 14.83
C THR A 4 -0.89 -4.86 13.36
N ALA A 5 -0.51 -3.62 13.08
CA ALA A 5 -0.36 -3.13 11.70
C ALA A 5 1.01 -3.51 11.12
N PHE A 6 2.07 -3.38 11.89
CA PHE A 6 3.44 -3.53 11.40
C PHE A 6 3.75 -4.96 10.96
N LYS A 7 3.41 -5.96 11.78
CA LYS A 7 3.76 -7.36 11.50
C LYS A 7 3.19 -7.86 10.16
N PRO A 8 1.87 -7.78 9.89
CA PRO A 8 1.36 -8.25 8.60
C PRO A 8 1.85 -7.39 7.44
N THR A 9 2.01 -6.08 7.63
CA THR A 9 2.48 -5.18 6.58
C THR A 9 3.92 -5.47 6.19
N ILE A 10 4.82 -5.67 7.16
CA ILE A 10 6.22 -5.98 6.86
C ILE A 10 6.36 -7.35 6.19
N ILE A 11 5.61 -8.35 6.63
CA ILE A 11 5.63 -9.68 6.02
C ILE A 11 5.16 -9.60 4.57
N PHE A 12 4.04 -8.94 4.31
CA PHE A 12 3.52 -8.73 2.97
C PHE A 12 4.52 -7.99 2.09
N SER A 13 5.08 -6.89 2.61
CA SER A 13 6.04 -6.06 1.88
C SER A 13 7.31 -6.83 1.51
N ILE A 14 7.83 -7.65 2.42
CA ILE A 14 9.02 -8.47 2.13
C ILE A 14 8.72 -9.48 1.02
N ILE A 15 7.58 -10.15 1.08
CA ILE A 15 7.19 -11.14 0.07
C ILE A 15 7.03 -10.47 -1.30
N ILE A 16 6.28 -9.38 -1.37
CA ILE A 16 6.02 -8.66 -2.62
C ILE A 16 7.30 -8.02 -3.16
N PHE A 17 8.14 -7.46 -2.28
CA PHE A 17 9.43 -6.91 -2.68
C PHE A 17 10.33 -7.99 -3.31
N ALA A 18 10.42 -9.15 -2.67
CA ALA A 18 11.23 -10.26 -3.20
C ALA A 18 10.73 -10.73 -4.57
N LEU A 19 9.41 -10.88 -4.73
CA LEU A 19 8.81 -11.27 -6.01
C LEU A 19 9.02 -10.20 -7.09
N HIS A 20 8.83 -8.94 -6.74
CA HIS A 20 9.04 -7.82 -7.67
C HIS A 20 10.52 -7.69 -8.07
N PHE A 21 11.41 -7.79 -7.10
CA PHE A 21 12.85 -7.74 -7.35
C PHE A 21 13.29 -8.87 -8.27
N LEU A 22 12.79 -10.08 -8.04
CA LEU A 22 13.09 -11.24 -8.88
C LEU A 22 12.54 -11.05 -10.30
N ALA A 23 11.30 -10.60 -10.43
CA ALA A 23 10.68 -10.32 -11.72
C ALA A 23 11.48 -9.26 -12.50
N ASN A 24 11.88 -8.17 -11.83
CA ASN A 24 12.68 -7.11 -12.45
C ASN A 24 14.08 -7.59 -12.82
N TYR A 25 14.65 -8.51 -12.05
CA TYR A 25 15.95 -9.13 -12.38
C TYR A 25 15.91 -9.83 -13.75
N PHE A 26 14.82 -10.53 -14.04
CA PHE A 26 14.65 -11.20 -15.34
C PHE A 26 14.25 -10.20 -16.44
N MET A 27 13.39 -9.25 -16.15
CA MET A 27 12.87 -8.30 -17.14
C MET A 27 13.79 -7.11 -17.38
N LYS A 28 14.58 -6.72 -16.41
CA LYS A 28 15.50 -5.56 -16.44
C LYS A 28 14.83 -4.26 -16.91
N SER A 29 13.56 -4.06 -16.53
CA SER A 29 12.76 -2.91 -16.98
C SER A 29 13.14 -1.60 -16.28
N ILE A 30 13.48 -1.67 -14.99
CA ILE A 30 13.85 -0.52 -14.16
C ILE A 30 15.06 -0.86 -13.29
N SER A 31 15.67 0.15 -12.69
CA SER A 31 16.81 -0.08 -11.80
C SER A 31 16.37 -0.71 -10.48
N ASN A 32 17.27 -1.44 -9.83
CA ASN A 32 16.99 -2.03 -8.51
C ASN A 32 16.71 -0.96 -7.46
N VAL A 33 17.35 0.21 -7.57
CA VAL A 33 17.10 1.36 -6.68
C VAL A 33 15.65 1.84 -6.83
N ASP A 34 15.14 1.90 -8.06
CA ASP A 34 13.75 2.31 -8.31
C ASP A 34 12.75 1.32 -7.71
N VAL A 35 13.03 0.02 -7.76
CA VAL A 35 12.21 -1.01 -7.09
C VAL A 35 12.18 -0.76 -5.59
N ILE A 36 13.33 -0.52 -4.97
CA ILE A 36 13.45 -0.25 -3.53
C ILE A 36 12.64 1.00 -3.16
N ILE A 37 12.77 2.08 -3.93
CA ILE A 37 12.06 3.35 -3.68
C ILE A 37 10.55 3.14 -3.75
N ILE A 38 10.05 2.44 -4.75
CA ILE A 38 8.61 2.13 -4.90
C ILE A 38 8.09 1.40 -3.66
N HIS A 39 8.80 0.36 -3.22
CA HIS A 39 8.35 -0.43 -2.07
C HIS A 39 8.46 0.34 -0.77
N CYS A 40 9.46 1.20 -0.59
CA CYS A 40 9.54 2.08 0.59
C CYS A 40 8.36 3.04 0.66
N ILE A 41 8.00 3.67 -0.46
CA ILE A 41 6.83 4.56 -0.53
C ILE A 41 5.55 3.79 -0.23
N MET A 42 5.34 2.65 -0.86
CA MET A 42 4.16 1.81 -0.68
C MET A 42 4.02 1.31 0.75
N PHE A 43 5.11 0.83 1.33
CA PHE A 43 5.14 0.37 2.72
C PHE A 43 4.74 1.49 3.68
N GLY A 44 5.34 2.67 3.54
CA GLY A 44 5.04 3.81 4.40
C GLY A 44 3.57 4.24 4.31
N MET A 45 3.05 4.38 3.09
CA MET A 45 1.65 4.74 2.87
C MET A 45 0.69 3.68 3.41
N THR A 46 0.99 2.41 3.21
CA THR A 46 0.14 1.30 3.65
C THR A 46 0.14 1.18 5.18
N LEU A 47 1.31 1.27 5.79
CA LEU A 47 1.43 1.21 7.25
C LEU A 47 0.70 2.39 7.90
N GLY A 48 0.92 3.60 7.42
CA GLY A 48 0.24 4.80 7.93
C GLY A 48 -1.27 4.72 7.78
N GLY A 49 -1.75 4.28 6.62
CA GLY A 49 -3.17 4.07 6.38
C GLY A 49 -3.78 3.00 7.28
N TYR A 50 -3.07 1.87 7.46
CA TYR A 50 -3.53 0.79 8.32
C TYR A 50 -3.61 1.23 9.79
N LEU A 51 -2.62 1.96 10.28
CA LEU A 51 -2.65 2.51 11.64
C LEU A 51 -3.84 3.44 11.85
N LEU A 52 -4.12 4.31 10.88
CA LEU A 52 -5.28 5.20 10.96
C LEU A 52 -6.59 4.41 10.97
N LEU A 53 -6.71 3.37 10.14
CA LEU A 53 -7.90 2.52 10.10
C LEU A 53 -8.11 1.77 11.41
N LEU A 54 -7.04 1.27 12.04
CA LEU A 54 -7.13 0.64 13.37
C LEU A 54 -7.64 1.64 14.42
N LYS A 55 -7.13 2.86 14.39
CA LYS A 55 -7.56 3.90 15.31
C LYS A 55 -9.04 4.25 15.12
N ILE A 56 -9.49 4.40 13.88
CA ILE A 56 -10.91 4.66 13.57
C ILE A 56 -11.78 3.48 14.00
N GLN A 57 -11.31 2.25 13.78
CA GLN A 57 -12.04 1.05 14.18
C GLN A 57 -12.27 0.98 15.68
N GLU A 58 -11.32 1.47 16.49
CA GLU A 58 -11.48 1.54 17.96
C GLU A 58 -12.48 2.60 18.39
N VAL A 59 -12.47 3.76 17.74
CA VAL A 59 -13.28 4.93 18.14
C VAL A 59 -14.70 4.85 17.55
N ASP A 60 -14.81 4.55 16.26
CA ASP A 60 -16.07 4.51 15.54
C ASP A 60 -16.02 3.47 14.41
N PRO A 61 -16.34 2.20 14.73
CA PRO A 61 -16.24 1.11 13.74
C PRO A 61 -17.06 1.32 12.47
N VAL A 62 -18.17 2.05 12.55
CA VAL A 62 -19.04 2.29 11.40
C VAL A 62 -18.31 3.10 10.34
N LYS A 63 -17.39 3.98 10.75
CA LYS A 63 -16.64 4.85 9.84
C LYS A 63 -15.44 4.17 9.18
N THR A 64 -15.09 2.94 9.56
CA THR A 64 -13.90 2.27 9.04
C THR A 64 -13.95 2.11 7.52
N GLY A 65 -15.07 1.68 6.97
CA GLY A 65 -15.24 1.52 5.52
C GLY A 65 -15.13 2.85 4.78
N PHE A 66 -15.79 3.89 5.26
CA PHE A 66 -15.71 5.23 4.67
C PHE A 66 -14.30 5.81 4.75
N THR A 67 -13.63 5.62 5.88
CA THR A 67 -12.24 6.07 6.06
C THR A 67 -11.32 5.34 5.08
N PHE A 68 -11.52 4.05 4.86
CA PHE A 68 -10.75 3.29 3.86
C PHE A 68 -10.93 3.88 2.46
N LEU A 69 -12.16 4.18 2.06
CA LEU A 69 -12.44 4.78 0.75
C LEU A 69 -11.77 6.15 0.60
N ALA A 70 -11.88 7.00 1.62
CA ALA A 70 -11.23 8.30 1.63
C ALA A 70 -9.71 8.19 1.55
N LEU A 71 -9.10 7.31 2.33
CA LEU A 71 -7.66 7.04 2.28
C LEU A 71 -7.21 6.52 0.92
N SER A 72 -7.99 5.63 0.32
CA SER A 72 -7.68 5.08 -1.02
C SER A 72 -7.66 6.19 -2.07
N THR A 73 -8.61 7.12 -2.01
CA THR A 73 -8.67 8.27 -2.89
C THR A 73 -7.45 9.20 -2.69
N ILE A 74 -7.12 9.51 -1.44
CA ILE A 74 -5.95 10.34 -1.12
C ILE A 74 -4.66 9.68 -1.59
N LYS A 75 -4.50 8.38 -1.36
CA LYS A 75 -3.33 7.63 -1.82
C LYS A 75 -3.22 7.63 -3.35
N LEU A 76 -4.36 7.51 -4.04
CA LEU A 76 -4.38 7.57 -5.50
C LEU A 76 -3.89 8.93 -6.00
N LEU A 77 -4.36 10.04 -5.40
CA LEU A 77 -3.92 11.38 -5.75
C LEU A 77 -2.43 11.60 -5.48
N ILE A 78 -1.96 11.17 -4.33
CA ILE A 78 -0.53 11.24 -3.97
C ILE A 78 0.30 10.42 -4.96
N SER A 79 -0.14 9.20 -5.29
CA SER A 79 0.55 8.32 -6.23
C SER A 79 0.60 8.91 -7.63
N ALA A 80 -0.49 9.50 -8.11
CA ALA A 80 -0.51 10.18 -9.40
C ALA A 80 0.48 11.36 -9.43
N SER A 81 0.54 12.13 -8.34
CA SER A 81 1.49 13.24 -8.21
C SER A 81 2.95 12.76 -8.22
N ILE A 82 3.24 11.67 -7.52
CA ILE A 82 4.57 11.06 -7.50
C ILE A 82 4.97 10.57 -8.89
N ILE A 83 4.08 9.89 -9.61
CA ILE A 83 4.33 9.41 -10.97
C ILE A 83 4.62 10.58 -11.91
N LEU A 84 3.82 11.64 -11.85
CA LEU A 84 4.06 12.84 -12.66
C LEU A 84 5.41 13.48 -12.35
N PHE A 85 5.78 13.55 -11.08
CA PHE A 85 7.09 14.06 -10.67
C PHE A 85 8.24 13.20 -11.22
N LEU A 86 8.11 11.88 -11.14
CA LEU A 86 9.12 10.95 -11.65
C LEU A 86 9.30 11.11 -13.16
N PHE A 87 8.21 11.25 -13.92
CA PHE A 87 8.30 11.39 -15.38
C PHE A 87 8.77 12.77 -15.82
N LYS A 88 8.16 13.83 -15.32
CA LYS A 88 8.43 15.21 -15.76
C LYS A 88 9.58 15.85 -15.00
N GLY A 89 9.68 15.59 -13.68
CA GLY A 89 10.71 16.19 -12.85
C GLY A 89 12.07 15.50 -12.97
N LEU A 90 12.10 14.17 -12.98
CA LEU A 90 13.34 13.38 -12.99
C LEU A 90 13.61 12.69 -14.34
N GLY A 91 12.70 12.79 -15.31
CA GLY A 91 12.87 12.17 -16.63
C GLY A 91 12.96 10.64 -16.60
N LYS A 92 12.32 9.99 -15.63
CA LYS A 92 12.35 8.53 -15.49
C LYS A 92 11.58 7.83 -16.61
N PRO A 93 11.94 6.56 -16.97
CA PRO A 93 11.23 5.80 -18.00
C PRO A 93 9.77 5.52 -17.65
N LYS A 94 8.92 5.41 -18.67
CA LYS A 94 7.49 5.04 -18.48
C LYS A 94 7.29 3.69 -17.78
N ALA A 95 8.25 2.78 -17.89
CA ALA A 95 8.22 1.49 -17.20
C ALA A 95 8.06 1.65 -15.67
N ILE A 96 8.61 2.70 -15.07
CA ILE A 96 8.44 3.01 -13.65
C ILE A 96 6.96 3.20 -13.28
N GLY A 97 6.20 3.89 -14.13
CA GLY A 97 4.76 4.07 -13.90
C GLY A 97 4.00 2.75 -13.86
N ILE A 98 4.33 1.83 -14.74
CA ILE A 98 3.72 0.50 -14.78
C ILE A 98 4.07 -0.31 -13.52
N HIS A 99 5.34 -0.31 -13.12
CA HIS A 99 5.78 -0.99 -11.89
C HIS A 99 5.14 -0.37 -10.64
N TYR A 100 5.07 0.96 -10.60
CA TYR A 100 4.44 1.68 -9.49
C TYR A 100 2.95 1.34 -9.40
N ALA A 101 2.23 1.36 -10.52
CA ALA A 101 0.81 1.04 -10.56
C ALA A 101 0.55 -0.41 -10.12
N GLY A 102 1.35 -1.37 -10.58
CA GLY A 102 1.24 -2.76 -10.16
C GLY A 102 1.44 -2.93 -8.66
N ALA A 103 2.48 -2.31 -8.11
CA ALA A 103 2.73 -2.31 -6.67
C ALA A 103 1.59 -1.64 -5.91
N TYR A 104 1.08 -0.52 -6.39
CA TYR A 104 -0.06 0.18 -5.79
C TYR A 104 -1.28 -0.74 -5.66
N PHE A 105 -1.66 -1.43 -6.74
CA PHE A 105 -2.80 -2.34 -6.72
C PHE A 105 -2.61 -3.50 -5.73
N LEU A 106 -1.41 -4.05 -5.65
CA LEU A 106 -1.10 -5.11 -4.70
C LEU A 106 -1.22 -4.62 -3.24
N TYR A 107 -0.65 -3.47 -2.93
CA TYR A 107 -0.70 -2.91 -1.58
C TYR A 107 -2.11 -2.46 -1.18
N ILE A 108 -2.89 -1.88 -2.10
CA ILE A 108 -4.27 -1.48 -1.79
C ILE A 108 -5.16 -2.71 -1.61
N SER A 109 -4.93 -3.79 -2.35
CA SER A 109 -5.64 -5.06 -2.18
C SER A 109 -5.35 -5.68 -0.82
N PHE A 110 -4.09 -5.63 -0.39
CA PHE A 110 -3.70 -6.07 0.95
C PHE A 110 -4.42 -5.26 2.03
N LEU A 111 -4.43 -3.94 1.91
CA LEU A 111 -5.10 -3.07 2.89
C LEU A 111 -6.61 -3.32 2.91
N ALA A 112 -7.25 -3.50 1.75
CA ALA A 112 -8.66 -3.85 1.65
C ALA A 112 -8.96 -5.17 2.36
N TYR A 113 -8.12 -6.17 2.19
CA TYR A 113 -8.24 -7.44 2.90
C TYR A 113 -8.15 -7.27 4.42
N GLN A 114 -7.21 -6.48 4.90
CA GLN A 114 -7.08 -6.19 6.33
C GLN A 114 -8.33 -5.47 6.89
N VAL A 115 -8.88 -4.53 6.13
CA VAL A 115 -10.12 -3.83 6.50
C VAL A 115 -11.29 -4.80 6.62
N LEU A 116 -11.43 -5.74 5.68
CA LEU A 116 -12.47 -6.76 5.75
C LEU A 116 -12.33 -7.64 6.99
N ILE A 117 -11.11 -8.01 7.36
CA ILE A 117 -10.87 -8.78 8.59
C ILE A 117 -11.30 -7.95 9.82
N LEU A 118 -10.95 -6.67 9.87
CA LEU A 118 -11.32 -5.79 10.98
C LEU A 118 -12.83 -5.68 11.14
N ILE A 119 -13.55 -5.47 10.04
CA ILE A 119 -15.01 -5.33 10.04
C ILE A 119 -15.67 -6.65 10.45
N ASN A 120 -15.26 -7.76 9.86
CA ASN A 120 -15.83 -9.08 10.15
C ASN A 120 -15.49 -9.56 11.56
N GLY A 121 -14.28 -9.29 12.05
CA GLY A 121 -13.87 -9.66 13.40
C GLY A 121 -14.73 -9.00 14.47
N LYS A 122 -15.11 -7.74 14.29
CA LYS A 122 -16.03 -7.05 15.20
C LYS A 122 -17.46 -7.57 15.10
N SER A 123 -17.93 -7.92 13.92
CA SER A 123 -19.25 -8.52 13.73
C SER A 123 -19.38 -9.83 14.51
N ILE A 124 -18.33 -10.66 14.53
CA ILE A 124 -18.31 -11.93 15.29
C ILE A 124 -18.30 -11.67 16.79
N ASN A 125 -17.51 -10.70 17.25
CA ASN A 125 -17.36 -10.39 18.68
C ASN A 125 -18.61 -9.71 19.29
N ASN A 126 -19.49 -9.14 18.46
CA ASN A 126 -20.73 -8.50 18.90
C ASN A 126 -21.94 -9.45 18.89
N LYS A 127 -21.74 -10.70 18.52
CA LYS A 127 -22.75 -11.75 18.63
C LYS A 127 -22.53 -12.56 19.92
#